data_112c99f9a16ea93e286e0b924cce9237
#
_entry.id   112c99f9a16ea93e286e0b924cce9237
#
_cell.length_a   1.000
_cell.length_b   1.000
_cell.length_c   1.000
_cell.angle_alpha   90.00
_cell.angle_beta   90.00
_cell.angle_gamma   90.00
#
_symmetry.space_group_name_H-M   'P 1'
#
loop_
_entity.id
_entity.type
_entity.pdbx_description
1 polymer ?
#
loop_
_entity_poly.entity_id
_entity_poly.type
_entity_poly.pdbx_seq_one_letter_code
_entity_poly.pdbx_strand_id
1 'polypeptide(L)'
;MTALRIGDAAVTRCDITFPRRGVWCADVDLDTETAPTGRVSVVVDGGPTWSGTVVSGGVSHGLWSGRIVGGAGGLRNVLDARAYRNATLADVVADVLTDAAEAIAATAGDLGAAAALWHRPRGTGAAALGSVADAAGYGWRVLADGGVWLGAETWPALTLADVSLPVRSGPEAEGRI
;
A
#
# COMPACT_ATOMS: atom_id res chain seq x y z
N MET A 1 16.90 16.32 12.76
CA MET A 1 16.40 14.92 12.89
C MET A 1 14.98 14.92 12.36
N THR A 2 14.68 14.09 11.37
CA THR A 2 13.31 13.94 10.85
C THR A 2 12.55 13.09 11.86
N ALA A 3 11.48 13.65 12.46
CA ALA A 3 10.64 12.90 13.37
C ALA A 3 9.54 12.17 12.58
N LEU A 4 9.30 10.91 12.94
CA LEU A 4 8.19 10.12 12.43
C LEU A 4 7.14 10.00 13.53
N ARG A 5 5.88 10.21 13.20
CA ARG A 5 4.75 10.16 14.15
C ARG A 5 3.60 9.32 13.63
N ILE A 6 2.90 8.69 14.55
CA ILE A 6 1.63 8.02 14.29
C ILE A 6 0.61 8.55 15.28
N GLY A 7 -0.31 9.39 14.79
CA GLY A 7 -1.10 10.25 15.67
C GLY A 7 -0.16 11.15 16.49
N ASP A 8 -0.33 11.15 17.81
CA ASP A 8 0.51 11.94 18.73
C ASP A 8 1.73 11.16 19.26
N ALA A 9 1.82 9.86 18.95
CA ALA A 9 2.88 9.00 19.46
C ALA A 9 4.16 9.14 18.65
N ALA A 10 5.29 9.22 19.34
CA ALA A 10 6.61 9.18 18.72
C ALA A 10 6.95 7.76 18.27
N VAL A 11 7.48 7.65 17.06
CA VAL A 11 7.94 6.38 16.51
C VAL A 11 9.38 6.15 16.90
N THR A 12 9.67 5.04 17.56
CA THR A 12 11.04 4.64 17.95
C THR A 12 11.70 3.79 16.87
N ARG A 13 10.88 3.02 16.14
CA ARG A 13 11.32 2.23 14.98
C ARG A 13 10.21 2.17 13.94
N CYS A 14 10.59 2.26 12.67
CA CYS A 14 9.64 2.10 11.56
C CYS A 14 10.34 1.43 10.37
N ASP A 15 9.70 0.38 9.86
CA ASP A 15 10.11 -0.29 8.64
C ASP A 15 8.91 -0.28 7.68
N ILE A 16 9.00 0.53 6.62
CA ILE A 16 7.91 0.73 5.66
C ILE A 16 8.26 0.05 4.34
N THR A 17 7.37 -0.79 3.86
CA THR A 17 7.48 -1.44 2.55
C THR A 17 6.41 -0.89 1.60
N PHE A 18 6.85 -0.34 0.47
CA PHE A 18 6.00 0.11 -0.62
C PHE A 18 6.15 -0.86 -1.81
N PRO A 19 5.23 -1.81 -1.98
CA PRO A 19 5.29 -2.69 -3.13
C PRO A 19 4.89 -1.93 -4.40
N ARG A 20 5.49 -2.29 -5.52
CA ARG A 20 5.06 -1.75 -6.83
C ARG A 20 3.59 -2.03 -7.12
N ARG A 21 3.12 -3.22 -6.72
CA ARG A 21 1.71 -3.65 -6.80
C ARG A 21 1.26 -4.13 -5.42
N GLY A 22 0.11 -3.64 -4.98
CA GLY A 22 -0.47 -4.10 -3.72
C GLY A 22 -0.62 -3.01 -2.66
N VAL A 23 -0.68 -3.46 -1.44
CA VAL A 23 -0.89 -2.63 -0.25
C VAL A 23 0.46 -2.38 0.42
N TRP A 24 0.81 -1.12 0.68
CA TRP A 24 1.97 -0.80 1.51
C TRP A 24 1.72 -1.20 2.96
N CYS A 25 2.78 -1.53 3.67
CA CYS A 25 2.70 -1.83 5.10
C CYS A 25 3.87 -1.21 5.86
N ALA A 26 3.64 -0.94 7.14
CA ALA A 26 4.64 -0.47 8.08
C ALA A 26 4.64 -1.35 9.33
N ASP A 27 5.80 -1.85 9.71
CA ASP A 27 6.05 -2.42 11.02
C ASP A 27 6.65 -1.33 11.90
N VAL A 28 6.00 -1.02 13.02
CA VAL A 28 6.34 0.14 13.84
C VAL A 28 6.41 -0.20 15.33
N ASP A 29 7.33 0.47 16.01
CA ASP A 29 7.41 0.51 17.47
C ASP A 29 7.16 1.95 17.93
N LEU A 30 6.23 2.16 18.85
CA LEU A 30 5.82 3.45 19.38
C LEU A 30 6.14 3.54 20.86
N ASP A 31 6.63 4.70 21.27
CA ASP A 31 6.82 5.04 22.68
C ASP A 31 5.44 5.43 23.29
N THR A 32 4.63 4.41 23.54
CA THR A 32 3.30 4.57 24.14
C THR A 32 2.78 3.25 24.71
N GLU A 33 2.08 3.35 25.83
CA GLU A 33 1.31 2.25 26.41
C GLU A 33 -0.13 2.18 25.86
N THR A 34 -0.54 3.21 25.12
CA THR A 34 -1.87 3.25 24.50
C THR A 34 -1.80 2.68 23.10
N ALA A 35 -2.44 1.54 22.87
CA ALA A 35 -2.52 0.92 21.55
C ALA A 35 -3.30 1.79 20.57
N PRO A 36 -2.69 2.25 19.46
CA PRO A 36 -3.45 2.90 18.40
C PRO A 36 -4.40 1.89 17.76
N THR A 37 -5.58 2.34 17.36
CA THR A 37 -6.60 1.49 16.76
C THR A 37 -7.23 2.14 15.54
N GLY A 38 -7.73 1.33 14.60
CA GLY A 38 -8.42 1.82 13.42
C GLY A 38 -7.50 2.58 12.46
N ARG A 39 -8.07 3.63 11.85
CA ARG A 39 -7.35 4.43 10.84
C ARG A 39 -6.38 5.39 11.51
N VAL A 40 -5.16 5.43 10.98
CA VAL A 40 -4.06 6.27 11.49
C VAL A 40 -3.35 6.97 10.35
N SER A 41 -2.68 8.08 10.67
CA SER A 41 -1.77 8.76 9.77
C SER A 41 -0.33 8.53 10.21
N VAL A 42 0.50 8.06 9.27
CA VAL A 42 1.95 7.98 9.42
C VAL A 42 2.55 9.25 8.83
N VAL A 43 3.09 10.10 9.67
CA VAL A 43 3.57 11.44 9.31
C VAL A 43 5.09 11.50 9.43
N VAL A 44 5.76 11.93 8.37
CA VAL A 44 7.20 12.27 8.38
C VAL A 44 7.32 13.78 8.42
N ASP A 45 7.99 14.35 9.40
CA ASP A 45 8.19 15.78 9.52
C ASP A 45 8.86 16.36 8.25
N GLY A 46 8.17 17.32 7.61
CA GLY A 46 8.61 17.90 6.35
C GLY A 46 8.49 17.00 5.14
N GLY A 47 7.83 15.85 5.28
CA GLY A 47 7.65 14.84 4.26
C GLY A 47 6.18 14.46 4.02
N PRO A 48 5.96 13.36 3.32
CA PRO A 48 4.62 12.88 3.01
C PRO A 48 3.91 12.32 4.25
N THR A 49 2.58 12.34 4.19
CA THR A 49 1.70 11.67 5.14
C THR A 49 1.05 10.47 4.46
N TRP A 50 1.03 9.32 5.13
CA TRP A 50 0.36 8.13 4.64
C TRP A 50 -0.82 7.76 5.52
N SER A 51 -1.95 7.45 4.90
CA SER A 51 -3.16 7.01 5.57
C SER A 51 -3.26 5.49 5.54
N GLY A 52 -3.32 4.88 6.71
CA GLY A 52 -3.40 3.43 6.85
C GLY A 52 -4.26 3.00 8.04
N THR A 53 -4.34 1.69 8.26
CA THR A 53 -5.12 1.09 9.32
C THR A 53 -4.28 0.12 10.13
N VAL A 54 -4.36 0.21 11.45
CA VAL A 54 -3.73 -0.75 12.37
C VAL A 54 -4.41 -2.10 12.23
N VAL A 55 -3.65 -3.14 11.91
CA VAL A 55 -4.20 -4.49 11.68
C VAL A 55 -3.78 -5.51 12.72
N SER A 56 -2.71 -5.24 13.42
CA SER A 56 -2.23 -6.05 14.55
C SER A 56 -1.26 -5.23 15.39
N GLY A 57 -1.14 -5.59 16.65
CA GLY A 57 -0.15 -5.01 17.55
C GLY A 57 -0.47 -5.32 19.00
N GLY A 58 0.49 -4.98 19.85
CA GLY A 58 0.38 -5.18 21.30
C GLY A 58 1.38 -4.32 22.05
N VAL A 59 1.09 -4.11 23.33
CA VAL A 59 1.96 -3.37 24.25
C VAL A 59 2.83 -4.34 25.04
N SER A 60 4.12 -4.08 25.09
CA SER A 60 5.08 -4.81 25.91
C SER A 60 6.15 -3.86 26.44
N HIS A 61 6.41 -3.89 27.73
CA HIS A 61 7.43 -3.07 28.41
C HIS A 61 7.33 -1.55 28.12
N GLY A 62 6.09 -1.05 28.05
CA GLY A 62 5.83 0.38 27.80
C GLY A 62 5.91 0.81 26.32
N LEU A 63 6.20 -0.11 25.43
CA LEU A 63 6.22 0.11 23.99
C LEU A 63 5.06 -0.62 23.31
N TRP A 64 4.42 0.04 22.37
CA TRP A 64 3.51 -0.61 21.46
C TRP A 64 4.25 -1.01 20.18
N SER A 65 4.13 -2.28 19.78
CA SER A 65 4.66 -2.79 18.52
C SER A 65 3.53 -3.33 17.68
N GLY A 66 3.51 -2.98 16.38
CA GLY A 66 2.43 -3.44 15.52
C GLY A 66 2.62 -3.16 14.05
N ARG A 67 1.60 -3.58 13.29
CA ARG A 67 1.56 -3.44 11.83
C ARG A 67 0.42 -2.56 11.39
N ILE A 68 0.75 -1.62 10.51
CA ILE A 68 -0.17 -0.74 9.80
C ILE A 68 -0.16 -1.14 8.33
N VAL A 69 -1.32 -1.17 7.70
CA VAL A 69 -1.45 -1.37 6.24
C VAL A 69 -2.11 -0.16 5.61
N GLY A 70 -1.77 0.12 4.36
CA GLY A 70 -2.36 1.22 3.61
C GLY A 70 -3.86 1.06 3.39
N GLY A 71 -4.59 2.16 3.32
CA GLY A 71 -6.03 2.19 3.13
C GLY A 71 -6.83 1.84 4.38
N ALA A 72 -8.04 1.35 4.19
CA ALA A 72 -8.94 0.94 5.28
C ALA A 72 -8.63 -0.47 5.83
N GLY A 73 -7.73 -1.22 5.18
CA GLY A 73 -7.31 -2.56 5.60
C GLY A 73 -8.22 -3.69 5.14
N GLY A 74 -9.28 -3.38 4.41
CA GLY A 74 -10.28 -4.35 3.97
C GLY A 74 -9.85 -5.24 2.80
N LEU A 75 -8.83 -4.84 2.02
CA LEU A 75 -8.32 -5.65 0.90
C LEU A 75 -7.74 -7.01 1.32
N ARG A 76 -7.43 -7.17 2.58
CA ARG A 76 -6.98 -8.45 3.17
C ARG A 76 -8.14 -9.40 3.51
N ASN A 77 -9.36 -8.90 3.62
CA ASN A 77 -10.53 -9.69 3.93
C ASN A 77 -10.89 -10.63 2.78
N VAL A 78 -11.41 -11.80 3.14
CA VAL A 78 -11.92 -12.75 2.15
C VAL A 78 -13.29 -12.29 1.68
N LEU A 79 -13.40 -12.05 0.39
CA LEU A 79 -14.64 -11.70 -0.30
C LEU A 79 -15.27 -12.94 -0.92
N ASP A 80 -16.59 -12.96 -0.99
CA ASP A 80 -17.32 -14.07 -1.59
C ASP A 80 -17.17 -14.10 -3.12
N ALA A 81 -17.35 -15.28 -3.69
CA ALA A 81 -17.36 -15.47 -5.13
C ALA A 81 -18.54 -14.72 -5.76
N ARG A 82 -18.32 -14.08 -6.90
CA ARG A 82 -19.34 -13.37 -7.66
C ARG A 82 -19.15 -13.52 -9.17
N ALA A 83 -20.24 -13.70 -9.90
CA ALA A 83 -20.23 -13.71 -11.36
C ALA A 83 -20.86 -12.41 -11.89
N TYR A 84 -20.20 -11.83 -12.89
CA TYR A 84 -20.62 -10.60 -13.56
C TYR A 84 -20.95 -10.91 -15.02
N ARG A 85 -22.05 -10.37 -15.53
CA ARG A 85 -22.45 -10.49 -16.93
C ARG A 85 -22.70 -9.10 -17.49
N ASN A 86 -22.18 -8.83 -18.67
CA ASN A 86 -22.32 -7.54 -19.36
C ASN A 86 -21.91 -6.35 -18.46
N ALA A 87 -20.86 -6.53 -17.66
CA ALA A 87 -20.28 -5.51 -16.78
C ALA A 87 -19.03 -4.91 -17.43
N THR A 88 -18.58 -3.79 -16.93
CA THR A 88 -17.25 -3.25 -17.22
C THR A 88 -16.24 -3.72 -16.14
N LEU A 89 -14.96 -3.61 -16.41
CA LEU A 89 -13.95 -3.83 -15.37
C LEU A 89 -14.07 -2.81 -14.24
N ALA A 90 -14.56 -1.59 -14.55
CA ALA A 90 -14.88 -0.57 -13.55
C ALA A 90 -15.94 -1.04 -12.56
N ASP A 91 -17.01 -1.68 -13.06
CA ASP A 91 -18.08 -2.23 -12.21
C ASP A 91 -17.54 -3.31 -11.28
N VAL A 92 -16.66 -4.19 -11.81
CA VAL A 92 -16.01 -5.25 -11.00
C VAL A 92 -15.12 -4.65 -9.91
N VAL A 93 -14.32 -3.63 -10.24
CA VAL A 93 -13.46 -2.94 -9.26
C VAL A 93 -14.29 -2.23 -8.21
N ALA A 94 -15.34 -1.49 -8.61
CA ALA A 94 -16.22 -0.79 -7.68
C ALA A 94 -16.85 -1.74 -6.66
N ASP A 95 -17.28 -2.90 -7.12
CA ASP A 95 -17.87 -3.95 -6.30
C ASP A 95 -16.84 -4.55 -5.31
N VAL A 96 -15.63 -4.84 -5.80
CA VAL A 96 -14.52 -5.34 -4.94
C VAL A 96 -14.18 -4.33 -3.85
N LEU A 97 -14.08 -3.03 -4.20
CA LEU A 97 -13.76 -1.98 -3.24
C LEU A 97 -14.89 -1.74 -2.24
N THR A 98 -16.15 -1.83 -2.69
CA THR A 98 -17.33 -1.75 -1.81
C THR A 98 -17.33 -2.89 -0.80
N ASP A 99 -17.18 -4.15 -1.28
CA ASP A 99 -17.14 -5.33 -0.44
C ASP A 99 -15.94 -5.31 0.54
N ALA A 100 -14.82 -4.69 0.14
CA ALA A 100 -13.63 -4.50 0.97
C ALA A 100 -13.69 -3.26 1.87
N ALA A 101 -14.73 -2.41 1.76
CA ALA A 101 -14.83 -1.10 2.42
C ALA A 101 -13.63 -0.19 2.15
N GLU A 102 -13.13 -0.20 0.91
CA GLU A 102 -12.02 0.64 0.45
C GLU A 102 -12.52 1.71 -0.52
N ALA A 103 -11.72 2.76 -0.70
CA ALA A 103 -12.02 3.85 -1.62
C ALA A 103 -11.13 3.79 -2.86
N ILE A 104 -11.70 4.09 -4.02
CA ILE A 104 -10.92 4.27 -5.24
C ILE A 104 -10.19 5.63 -5.21
N ALA A 105 -8.96 5.66 -5.67
CA ALA A 105 -8.21 6.92 -5.81
C ALA A 105 -8.75 7.74 -6.99
N ALA A 106 -8.80 9.07 -6.83
CA ALA A 106 -9.27 9.99 -7.87
C ALA A 106 -8.45 9.92 -9.19
N THR A 107 -7.21 9.41 -9.12
CA THR A 107 -6.30 9.26 -10.27
C THR A 107 -6.33 7.86 -10.88
N ALA A 108 -7.33 7.03 -10.54
CA ALA A 108 -7.49 5.73 -11.17
C ALA A 108 -7.70 5.87 -12.69
N GLY A 109 -7.16 4.90 -13.46
CA GLY A 109 -7.28 4.89 -14.91
C GLY A 109 -8.69 4.55 -15.39
N ASP A 110 -8.92 4.72 -16.68
CA ASP A 110 -10.16 4.30 -17.33
C ASP A 110 -10.24 2.76 -17.41
N LEU A 111 -11.27 2.21 -16.80
CA LEU A 111 -11.57 0.78 -16.74
C LEU A 111 -12.83 0.42 -17.54
N GLY A 112 -13.17 1.24 -18.56
CA GLY A 112 -14.37 1.09 -19.37
C GLY A 112 -14.41 -0.16 -20.25
N ALA A 113 -13.34 -0.99 -20.26
CA ALA A 113 -13.32 -2.23 -21.03
C ALA A 113 -14.45 -3.17 -20.61
N ALA A 114 -15.24 -3.64 -21.59
CA ALA A 114 -16.36 -4.54 -21.35
C ALA A 114 -15.85 -5.93 -20.91
N ALA A 115 -16.44 -6.47 -19.86
CA ALA A 115 -16.28 -7.83 -19.42
C ALA A 115 -17.61 -8.56 -19.69
N ALA A 116 -17.74 -9.23 -20.84
CA ALA A 116 -18.96 -9.94 -21.20
C ALA A 116 -19.33 -11.00 -20.14
N LEU A 117 -18.34 -11.66 -19.60
CA LEU A 117 -18.44 -12.57 -18.46
C LEU A 117 -17.18 -12.45 -17.62
N TRP A 118 -17.33 -12.14 -16.35
CA TRP A 118 -16.23 -12.12 -15.38
C TRP A 118 -16.60 -12.96 -14.17
N HIS A 119 -15.66 -13.70 -13.65
CA HIS A 119 -15.84 -14.48 -12.43
C HIS A 119 -14.78 -14.07 -11.40
N ARG A 120 -15.24 -13.53 -10.28
CA ARG A 120 -14.43 -13.30 -9.09
C ARG A 120 -14.51 -14.56 -8.22
N PRO A 121 -13.45 -15.35 -8.08
CA PRO A 121 -13.45 -16.47 -7.14
C PRO A 121 -13.49 -15.94 -5.70
N ARG A 122 -13.86 -16.80 -4.76
CA ARG A 122 -13.70 -16.49 -3.34
C ARG A 122 -12.21 -16.30 -3.04
N GLY A 123 -11.84 -15.16 -2.42
CA GLY A 123 -10.45 -14.81 -2.14
C GLY A 123 -10.33 -13.43 -1.53
N THR A 124 -9.12 -12.95 -1.30
CA THR A 124 -8.92 -11.60 -0.76
C THR A 124 -9.26 -10.52 -1.78
N GLY A 125 -9.68 -9.34 -1.29
CA GLY A 125 -9.91 -8.17 -2.15
C GLY A 125 -8.67 -7.82 -2.98
N ALA A 126 -7.48 -7.93 -2.38
CA ALA A 126 -6.21 -7.75 -3.08
C ALA A 126 -6.01 -8.72 -4.25
N ALA A 127 -6.35 -10.01 -4.09
CA ALA A 127 -6.28 -10.99 -5.15
C ALA A 127 -7.29 -10.69 -6.28
N ALA A 128 -8.49 -10.25 -5.91
CA ALA A 128 -9.51 -9.86 -6.89
C ALA A 128 -9.06 -8.64 -7.73
N LEU A 129 -8.51 -7.59 -7.09
CA LEU A 129 -7.93 -6.44 -7.80
C LEU A 129 -6.75 -6.84 -8.68
N GLY A 130 -5.89 -7.75 -8.18
CA GLY A 130 -4.77 -8.29 -8.97
C GLY A 130 -5.26 -8.94 -10.27
N SER A 131 -6.31 -9.77 -10.20
CA SER A 131 -6.88 -10.42 -11.38
C SER A 131 -7.44 -9.43 -12.40
N VAL A 132 -8.12 -8.36 -11.94
CA VAL A 132 -8.63 -7.31 -12.83
C VAL A 132 -7.48 -6.53 -13.46
N ALA A 133 -6.48 -6.15 -12.66
CA ALA A 133 -5.31 -5.43 -13.12
C ALA A 133 -4.53 -6.23 -14.19
N ASP A 134 -4.34 -7.53 -13.97
CA ASP A 134 -3.68 -8.42 -14.93
C ASP A 134 -4.46 -8.52 -16.24
N ALA A 135 -5.78 -8.65 -16.19
CA ALA A 135 -6.63 -8.70 -17.37
C ALA A 135 -6.60 -7.39 -18.18
N ALA A 136 -6.45 -6.24 -17.51
CA ALA A 136 -6.36 -4.93 -18.13
C ALA A 136 -4.93 -4.55 -18.56
N GLY A 137 -3.91 -5.30 -18.17
CA GLY A 137 -2.51 -4.92 -18.35
C GLY A 137 -2.10 -3.73 -17.46
N TYR A 138 -2.72 -3.56 -16.31
CA TYR A 138 -2.56 -2.43 -15.40
C TYR A 138 -1.76 -2.81 -14.14
N GLY A 139 -1.23 -1.77 -13.50
CA GLY A 139 -0.77 -1.83 -12.11
C GLY A 139 -1.89 -1.50 -11.14
N TRP A 140 -1.74 -1.86 -9.87
CA TRP A 140 -2.61 -1.38 -8.80
C TRP A 140 -1.82 -1.25 -7.50
N ARG A 141 -2.18 -0.27 -6.67
CA ARG A 141 -1.58 -0.06 -5.35
C ARG A 141 -2.44 0.86 -4.49
N VAL A 142 -2.19 0.81 -3.18
CA VAL A 142 -2.74 1.81 -2.26
C VAL A 142 -1.80 3.01 -2.23
N LEU A 143 -2.36 4.20 -2.45
CA LEU A 143 -1.64 5.47 -2.43
C LEU A 143 -1.43 6.01 -1.00
N ALA A 144 -0.71 7.12 -0.89
CA ALA A 144 -0.46 7.78 0.38
C ALA A 144 -1.75 8.26 1.09
N ASP A 145 -2.73 8.74 0.35
CA ASP A 145 -4.04 9.14 0.89
C ASP A 145 -4.91 7.97 1.36
N GLY A 146 -4.46 6.74 1.10
CA GLY A 146 -5.16 5.49 1.40
C GLY A 146 -6.14 5.06 0.32
N GLY A 147 -6.25 5.78 -0.79
CA GLY A 147 -7.06 5.40 -1.94
C GLY A 147 -6.41 4.29 -2.76
N VAL A 148 -7.22 3.41 -3.34
CA VAL A 148 -6.74 2.35 -4.25
C VAL A 148 -6.62 2.92 -5.65
N TRP A 149 -5.40 2.98 -6.14
CA TRP A 149 -5.12 3.33 -7.54
C TRP A 149 -5.03 2.06 -8.39
N LEU A 150 -5.61 2.12 -9.58
CA LEU A 150 -5.52 1.08 -10.60
C LEU A 150 -5.48 1.75 -11.97
N GLY A 151 -4.52 1.36 -12.83
CA GLY A 151 -4.35 1.98 -14.13
C GLY A 151 -3.06 1.57 -14.85
N ALA A 152 -2.87 2.12 -16.06
CA ALA A 152 -1.64 1.96 -16.81
C ALA A 152 -0.49 2.72 -16.10
N GLU A 153 0.62 2.05 -15.86
CA GLU A 153 1.79 2.70 -15.29
C GLU A 153 2.55 3.49 -16.35
N THR A 154 2.73 4.76 -16.08
CA THR A 154 3.64 5.62 -16.86
C THR A 154 4.89 5.87 -16.02
N TRP A 155 6.04 5.46 -16.52
CA TRP A 155 7.32 5.74 -15.88
C TRP A 155 7.93 7.00 -16.48
N PRO A 156 8.44 7.92 -15.65
CA PRO A 156 9.21 9.03 -16.18
C PRO A 156 10.41 8.48 -16.94
N ALA A 157 10.72 9.08 -18.09
CA ALA A 157 11.96 8.79 -18.80
C ALA A 157 13.12 9.30 -17.93
N LEU A 158 13.84 8.38 -17.30
CA LEU A 158 15.07 8.72 -16.59
C LEU A 158 16.20 8.84 -17.59
N THR A 159 16.85 9.99 -17.62
CA THR A 159 18.15 10.13 -18.30
C THR A 159 19.26 9.71 -17.33
N LEU A 160 20.37 9.17 -17.86
CA LEU A 160 21.53 8.81 -17.02
C LEU A 160 22.08 9.99 -16.21
N ALA A 161 21.80 11.23 -16.64
CA ALA A 161 22.16 12.44 -15.92
C ALA A 161 21.37 12.63 -14.61
N ASP A 162 20.19 12.01 -14.49
CA ASP A 162 19.34 12.12 -13.32
C ASP A 162 19.68 11.08 -12.24
N VAL A 163 20.62 10.17 -12.54
CA VAL A 163 21.03 9.08 -11.63
C VAL A 163 22.42 9.38 -11.08
N SER A 164 22.51 10.08 -9.96
CA SER A 164 23.75 10.11 -9.17
C SER A 164 23.79 8.87 -8.28
N LEU A 165 24.50 7.84 -8.68
CA LEU A 165 24.79 6.69 -7.83
C LEU A 165 25.85 7.11 -6.80
N PRO A 166 25.59 7.05 -5.49
CA PRO A 166 26.65 7.23 -4.51
C PRO A 166 27.63 6.06 -4.66
N VAL A 167 28.80 6.35 -5.21
CA VAL A 167 29.93 5.40 -5.19
C VAL A 167 30.37 5.28 -3.74
N ARG A 168 30.04 4.19 -3.07
CA ARG A 168 30.68 3.80 -1.84
C ARG A 168 32.11 3.33 -2.22
N SER A 169 33.08 4.21 -2.05
CA SER A 169 34.48 3.77 -1.95
C SER A 169 34.59 3.00 -0.62
N GLY A 170 34.59 1.67 -0.71
CA GLY A 170 35.02 0.85 0.43
C GLY A 170 36.48 1.10 0.71
N PRO A 171 36.99 0.92 1.98
CA PRO A 171 38.40 0.95 2.25
C PRO A 171 39.06 -0.13 1.42
N GLU A 172 40.06 0.26 0.61
CA GLU A 172 40.90 -0.67 -0.06
C GLU A 172 41.52 -1.60 0.99
N ALA A 173 41.31 -2.89 0.83
CA ALA A 173 42.04 -3.88 1.61
C ALA A 173 43.47 -3.81 1.16
N GLU A 174 44.34 -3.12 1.97
CA GLU A 174 45.80 -3.24 1.84
C GLU A 174 46.17 -4.70 2.01
N GLY A 175 46.41 -5.36 0.88
CA GLY A 175 47.02 -6.67 0.85
C GLY A 175 48.47 -6.55 1.38
N ARG A 176 48.71 -7.03 2.60
CA ARG A 176 50.07 -7.36 3.03
C ARG A 176 50.50 -8.65 2.38
N ILE A 177 51.58 -8.56 1.60
CA ILE A 177 52.42 -9.67 1.16
C ILE A 177 53.17 -10.21 2.37
#